data_5a2e1d3d42d95ac5bc6bd05799e5cc11
#
_entry.id   5a2e1d3d42d95ac5bc6bd05799e5cc11
#
_cell.length_a   1.000
_cell.length_b   1.000
_cell.length_c   1.000
_cell.angle_alpha   90.00
_cell.angle_beta   90.00
_cell.angle_gamma   90.00
#
_symmetry.space_group_name_H-M   'P 1'
#
loop_
_entity.id
_entity.type
_entity.pdbx_description
1 polymer ?
#
loop_
_entity_poly.entity_id
_entity_poly.type
_entity_poly.pdbx_seq_one_letter_code
_entity_poly.pdbx_strand_id
1 'polypeptide(L)'
;MQQVWNGIDQPEQMDRELKGQRLGVVSGGGAVDKNLCPAVDVLCRRYQVTALFNTIYGIRGEFMYGERVPSYVDRVTGMEVESIFNRERIAPTPEMLSRVDTVVFDIREAGTRFFEYLHCCAAIMKACAAAGKRMVVLDRVAPIGGVAVEGTVCPPTMHTIVGDYGLASRTAMTMGEFARYVNGEYGVGCDLTVIPVQGWRREMYFDQTDLPWLLPSPSLNGTTANLLYAGMCIFEGVRTVSEGRGTSKPFELIGAPWIDGRELAARMTARGLPGVDFAPVYFKPASSKHAGQVCQGVQVLVRDRQAYASFRTAILLLDTIREMYPEQIAWEDNSAGHDVLQPPSQPLFTRYLDKLLADADYTSGVVDGEGLIAKHAAARQNYTRRKAKYHLYD
;
A
#
# COMPACT_ATOMS: atom_id res chain seq x y z
N MET A 1 19.31 16.75 3.76
CA MET A 1 18.52 15.73 3.03
C MET A 1 19.39 15.17 1.92
N GLN A 2 19.32 13.87 1.68
CA GLN A 2 20.06 13.19 0.62
C GLN A 2 19.42 13.49 -0.73
N GLN A 3 20.23 13.82 -1.73
CA GLN A 3 19.74 13.96 -3.11
C GLN A 3 19.38 12.58 -3.68
N VAL A 4 18.16 12.48 -4.18
CA VAL A 4 17.59 11.23 -4.72
C VAL A 4 16.89 11.51 -6.05
N TRP A 5 17.03 10.61 -7.01
CA TRP A 5 16.35 10.64 -8.30
C TRP A 5 15.55 9.36 -8.48
N ASN A 6 14.22 9.48 -8.61
CA ASN A 6 13.37 8.34 -8.99
C ASN A 6 13.63 7.94 -10.46
N GLY A 7 13.06 6.84 -10.91
CA GLY A 7 13.20 6.41 -12.30
C GLY A 7 12.75 7.47 -13.32
N ILE A 8 11.68 8.22 -13.00
CA ILE A 8 11.15 9.31 -13.85
C ILE A 8 12.14 10.49 -14.01
N ASP A 9 13.05 10.66 -13.08
CA ASP A 9 14.03 11.76 -13.07
C ASP A 9 15.29 11.44 -13.90
N GLN A 10 15.31 10.33 -14.64
CA GLN A 10 16.48 9.81 -15.35
C GLN A 10 16.25 9.76 -16.88
N PRO A 11 16.21 10.92 -17.55
CA PRO A 11 15.80 11.05 -18.94
C PRO A 11 16.64 10.19 -19.90
N GLU A 12 17.95 10.04 -19.66
CA GLU A 12 18.83 9.25 -20.52
C GLU A 12 18.54 7.73 -20.41
N GLN A 13 18.20 7.26 -19.22
CA GLN A 13 17.80 5.86 -19.03
C GLN A 13 16.41 5.62 -19.64
N MET A 14 15.47 6.54 -19.41
CA MET A 14 14.14 6.46 -20.04
C MET A 14 14.24 6.47 -21.56
N ASP A 15 15.09 7.31 -22.16
CA ASP A 15 15.25 7.35 -23.63
C ASP A 15 15.77 6.02 -24.20
N ARG A 16 16.72 5.37 -23.54
CA ARG A 16 17.20 4.04 -23.95
C ARG A 16 16.11 2.99 -23.97
N GLU A 17 15.18 3.07 -23.01
CA GLU A 17 14.18 2.03 -22.81
C GLU A 17 12.85 2.30 -23.53
N LEU A 18 12.49 3.58 -23.78
CA LEU A 18 11.14 3.98 -24.19
C LEU A 18 11.08 4.65 -25.57
N LYS A 19 12.20 5.20 -26.08
CA LYS A 19 12.19 5.96 -27.33
C LYS A 19 11.81 5.08 -28.52
N GLY A 20 10.90 5.60 -29.36
CA GLY A 20 10.43 4.93 -30.57
C GLY A 20 9.38 3.83 -30.33
N GLN A 21 8.90 3.67 -29.11
CA GLN A 21 7.84 2.71 -28.77
C GLN A 21 6.51 3.41 -28.52
N ARG A 22 5.40 2.72 -28.80
CA ARG A 22 4.06 3.13 -28.40
C ARG A 22 3.85 2.73 -26.94
N LEU A 23 3.61 3.71 -26.07
CA LEU A 23 3.56 3.50 -24.63
C LEU A 23 2.12 3.49 -24.12
N GLY A 24 1.82 2.53 -23.23
CA GLY A 24 0.70 2.56 -22.31
C GLY A 24 1.21 3.01 -20.92
N VAL A 25 0.63 4.07 -20.37
CA VAL A 25 1.10 4.64 -19.09
C VAL A 25 0.13 4.31 -17.96
N VAL A 26 0.65 3.71 -16.89
CA VAL A 26 -0.03 3.50 -15.61
C VAL A 26 0.61 4.42 -14.58
N SER A 27 -0.15 5.37 -14.03
CA SER A 27 0.36 6.36 -13.07
C SER A 27 -0.70 6.72 -12.04
N GLY A 28 -0.35 7.58 -11.08
CA GLY A 28 -1.24 8.05 -10.03
C GLY A 28 -0.85 9.44 -9.51
N GLY A 29 -1.72 10.06 -8.71
CA GLY A 29 -1.56 11.44 -8.26
C GLY A 29 -0.29 11.76 -7.49
N GLY A 30 0.27 10.79 -6.77
CA GLY A 30 1.55 10.94 -6.04
C GLY A 30 2.80 10.84 -6.92
N ALA A 31 2.66 10.53 -8.21
CA ALA A 31 3.77 10.33 -9.13
C ALA A 31 4.14 11.63 -9.86
N VAL A 32 5.17 12.31 -9.37
CA VAL A 32 5.77 13.51 -10.00
C VAL A 32 7.27 13.34 -10.19
N ASP A 33 7.86 14.14 -11.09
CA ASP A 33 9.30 14.31 -11.18
C ASP A 33 9.83 15.32 -10.13
N LYS A 34 11.12 15.57 -10.09
CA LYS A 34 11.75 16.53 -9.17
C LYS A 34 11.29 17.99 -9.39
N ASN A 35 10.75 18.30 -10.57
CA ASN A 35 10.22 19.63 -10.90
C ASN A 35 8.71 19.73 -10.59
N LEU A 36 8.14 18.78 -9.84
CA LEU A 36 6.72 18.67 -9.50
C LEU A 36 5.80 18.50 -10.71
N CYS A 37 6.34 18.07 -11.85
CA CYS A 37 5.54 17.75 -13.00
C CYS A 37 4.96 16.33 -12.87
N PRO A 38 3.64 16.13 -13.04
CA PRO A 38 3.04 14.81 -13.04
C PRO A 38 3.71 13.87 -14.05
N ALA A 39 3.96 12.63 -13.64
CA ALA A 39 4.67 11.65 -14.47
C ALA A 39 3.98 11.42 -15.82
N VAL A 40 2.64 11.41 -15.83
CA VAL A 40 1.86 11.31 -17.07
C VAL A 40 2.18 12.44 -18.05
N ASP A 41 2.36 13.68 -17.55
CA ASP A 41 2.67 14.83 -18.41
C ASP A 41 4.11 14.79 -18.92
N VAL A 42 5.05 14.33 -18.08
CA VAL A 42 6.46 14.12 -18.49
C VAL A 42 6.51 13.09 -19.63
N LEU A 43 5.83 11.96 -19.45
CA LEU A 43 5.83 10.88 -20.45
C LEU A 43 5.12 11.27 -21.74
N CYS A 44 3.95 11.90 -21.68
CA CYS A 44 3.22 12.34 -22.87
C CYS A 44 3.95 13.43 -23.67
N ARG A 45 4.72 14.31 -23.02
CA ARG A 45 5.52 15.32 -23.72
C ARG A 45 6.77 14.75 -24.39
N ARG A 46 7.33 13.65 -23.84
CA ARG A 46 8.63 13.14 -24.28
C ARG A 46 8.51 11.95 -25.22
N TYR A 47 7.44 11.16 -25.13
CA TYR A 47 7.31 9.88 -25.83
C TYR A 47 5.95 9.76 -26.53
N GLN A 48 5.84 8.77 -27.41
CA GLN A 48 4.60 8.40 -28.08
C GLN A 48 3.70 7.61 -27.14
N VAL A 49 2.95 8.29 -26.28
CA VAL A 49 1.93 7.65 -25.44
C VAL A 49 0.67 7.43 -26.26
N THR A 50 0.19 6.18 -26.34
CA THR A 50 -0.99 5.78 -27.12
C THR A 50 -2.14 5.28 -26.26
N ALA A 51 -1.90 5.04 -24.95
CA ALA A 51 -2.93 4.65 -23.98
C ALA A 51 -2.59 5.16 -22.59
N LEU A 52 -3.60 5.59 -21.84
CA LEU A 52 -3.51 5.91 -20.43
C LEU A 52 -4.40 4.95 -19.64
N PHE A 53 -3.86 4.38 -18.57
CA PHE A 53 -4.55 3.43 -17.71
C PHE A 53 -4.65 3.97 -16.29
N ASN A 54 -5.87 4.02 -15.75
CA ASN A 54 -6.04 4.39 -14.36
C ASN A 54 -5.97 3.18 -13.43
N THR A 55 -5.69 3.49 -12.18
CA THR A 55 -5.80 2.58 -11.04
C THR A 55 -6.85 3.11 -10.04
N ILE A 56 -6.68 2.82 -8.76
CA ILE A 56 -7.66 3.02 -7.68
C ILE A 56 -8.14 4.48 -7.53
N TYR A 57 -7.22 5.45 -7.69
CA TYR A 57 -7.52 6.87 -7.45
C TYR A 57 -7.50 7.71 -8.73
N GLY A 58 -7.53 7.09 -9.91
CA GLY A 58 -7.36 7.80 -11.18
C GLY A 58 -5.90 8.13 -11.50
N ILE A 59 -5.66 8.64 -12.71
CA ILE A 59 -4.28 8.88 -13.18
C ILE A 59 -3.61 10.11 -12.54
N ARG A 60 -4.43 11.01 -11.95
CA ARG A 60 -3.97 12.23 -11.25
C ARG A 60 -4.37 12.27 -9.78
N GLY A 61 -5.01 11.22 -9.25
CA GLY A 61 -5.51 11.18 -7.88
C GLY A 61 -6.86 11.88 -7.69
N GLU A 62 -7.70 11.87 -8.72
CA GLU A 62 -8.99 12.60 -8.75
C GLU A 62 -10.09 11.92 -7.93
N PHE A 63 -9.93 10.63 -7.59
CA PHE A 63 -10.97 9.83 -6.95
C PHE A 63 -10.64 9.52 -5.50
N MET A 64 -11.69 9.27 -4.70
CA MET A 64 -11.57 8.91 -3.31
C MET A 64 -11.58 7.40 -3.12
N TYR A 65 -11.15 6.94 -1.94
CA TYR A 65 -11.23 5.52 -1.57
C TYR A 65 -12.67 5.01 -1.65
N GLY A 66 -12.85 3.84 -2.28
CA GLY A 66 -14.15 3.19 -2.44
C GLY A 66 -14.99 3.73 -3.60
N GLU A 67 -14.57 4.78 -4.30
CA GLU A 67 -15.24 5.24 -5.51
C GLU A 67 -14.98 4.30 -6.68
N ARG A 68 -15.98 4.17 -7.55
CA ARG A 68 -15.79 3.51 -8.84
C ARG A 68 -15.07 4.46 -9.78
N VAL A 69 -13.92 4.07 -10.29
CA VAL A 69 -13.18 4.85 -11.29
C VAL A 69 -13.57 4.41 -12.69
N PRO A 70 -14.39 5.19 -13.43
CA PRO A 70 -14.76 4.87 -14.80
C PRO A 70 -13.61 5.20 -15.76
N SER A 71 -13.76 4.85 -17.04
CA SER A 71 -12.97 5.49 -18.10
C SER A 71 -13.44 6.94 -18.27
N TYR A 72 -12.50 7.85 -18.54
CA TYR A 72 -12.75 9.29 -18.68
C TYR A 72 -11.69 9.93 -19.59
N VAL A 73 -11.93 11.16 -20.01
CA VAL A 73 -10.94 11.94 -20.77
C VAL A 73 -10.10 12.79 -19.79
N ASP A 74 -8.79 12.61 -19.81
CA ASP A 74 -7.88 13.46 -19.06
C ASP A 74 -7.86 14.88 -19.65
N ARG A 75 -8.20 15.87 -18.82
CA ARG A 75 -8.37 17.26 -19.28
C ARG A 75 -7.09 17.95 -19.73
N VAL A 76 -5.93 17.44 -19.30
CA VAL A 76 -4.63 18.04 -19.63
C VAL A 76 -4.09 17.51 -20.94
N THR A 77 -4.14 16.19 -21.14
CA THR A 77 -3.61 15.55 -22.35
C THR A 77 -4.66 15.41 -23.46
N GLY A 78 -5.96 15.50 -23.14
CA GLY A 78 -7.06 15.22 -24.05
C GLY A 78 -7.22 13.74 -24.40
N MET A 79 -6.44 12.85 -23.80
CA MET A 79 -6.47 11.41 -24.05
C MET A 79 -7.53 10.72 -23.18
N GLU A 80 -8.10 9.64 -23.70
CA GLU A 80 -8.92 8.73 -22.90
C GLU A 80 -8.05 7.99 -21.88
N VAL A 81 -8.50 7.98 -20.62
CA VAL A 81 -7.96 7.19 -19.54
C VAL A 81 -8.85 5.98 -19.33
N GLU A 82 -8.34 4.81 -19.65
CA GLU A 82 -9.10 3.57 -19.57
C GLU A 82 -9.08 2.97 -18.18
N SER A 83 -10.26 2.57 -17.67
CA SER A 83 -10.37 1.93 -16.37
C SER A 83 -9.85 0.51 -16.41
N ILE A 84 -8.74 0.27 -15.72
CA ILE A 84 -8.19 -1.07 -15.53
C ILE A 84 -8.35 -1.58 -14.09
N PHE A 85 -8.90 -0.75 -13.19
CA PHE A 85 -9.17 -1.13 -11.81
C PHE A 85 -10.67 -0.97 -11.53
N ASN A 86 -11.38 -2.09 -11.52
CA ASN A 86 -12.81 -2.15 -11.22
C ASN A 86 -13.18 -3.55 -10.67
N ARG A 87 -14.48 -3.81 -10.47
CA ARG A 87 -14.96 -5.10 -9.94
C ARG A 87 -14.68 -6.32 -10.83
N GLU A 88 -14.31 -6.11 -12.09
CA GLU A 88 -14.11 -7.18 -13.06
C GLU A 88 -12.63 -7.44 -13.36
N ARG A 89 -11.79 -6.42 -13.16
CA ARG A 89 -10.37 -6.49 -13.53
C ARG A 89 -9.50 -5.53 -12.72
N ILE A 90 -8.22 -5.87 -12.65
CA ILE A 90 -7.16 -5.01 -12.11
C ILE A 90 -5.96 -4.91 -13.07
N ALA A 91 -6.18 -5.17 -14.36
CA ALA A 91 -5.17 -5.11 -15.40
C ALA A 91 -5.79 -4.75 -16.75
N PRO A 92 -4.99 -4.28 -17.73
CA PRO A 92 -5.44 -4.03 -19.10
C PRO A 92 -5.89 -5.32 -19.78
N THR A 93 -6.89 -5.20 -20.67
CA THR A 93 -7.32 -6.30 -21.55
C THR A 93 -6.34 -6.50 -22.71
N PRO A 94 -6.37 -7.66 -23.41
CA PRO A 94 -5.58 -7.85 -24.62
C PRO A 94 -5.84 -6.81 -25.69
N GLU A 95 -7.09 -6.33 -25.82
CA GLU A 95 -7.46 -5.26 -26.75
C GLU A 95 -6.76 -3.94 -26.40
N MET A 96 -6.80 -3.53 -25.13
CA MET A 96 -6.08 -2.34 -24.63
C MET A 96 -4.57 -2.47 -24.90
N LEU A 97 -3.98 -3.63 -24.64
CA LEU A 97 -2.55 -3.91 -24.87
C LEU A 97 -2.17 -3.99 -26.36
N SER A 98 -3.12 -4.24 -27.29
CA SER A 98 -2.81 -4.26 -28.73
C SER A 98 -2.32 -2.92 -29.28
N ARG A 99 -2.66 -1.82 -28.61
CA ARG A 99 -2.33 -0.45 -29.00
C ARG A 99 -0.96 0.02 -28.51
N VAL A 100 -0.28 -0.75 -27.67
CA VAL A 100 0.99 -0.41 -27.06
C VAL A 100 2.06 -1.46 -27.35
N ASP A 101 3.31 -1.06 -27.31
CA ASP A 101 4.48 -1.96 -27.37
C ASP A 101 5.02 -2.20 -25.97
N THR A 102 5.03 -1.18 -25.14
CA THR A 102 5.52 -1.20 -23.75
C THR A 102 4.52 -0.54 -22.80
N VAL A 103 4.30 -1.17 -21.66
CA VAL A 103 3.58 -0.54 -20.53
C VAL A 103 4.59 0.07 -19.57
N VAL A 104 4.45 1.37 -19.29
CA VAL A 104 5.23 2.10 -18.30
C VAL A 104 4.42 2.18 -17.00
N PHE A 105 5.00 1.71 -15.91
CA PHE A 105 4.39 1.74 -14.58
C PHE A 105 5.17 2.72 -13.69
N ASP A 106 4.50 3.79 -13.26
CA ASP A 106 5.06 4.81 -12.39
C ASP A 106 4.05 5.21 -11.30
N ILE A 107 4.11 4.53 -10.17
CA ILE A 107 3.22 4.77 -9.03
C ILE A 107 4.02 4.81 -7.73
N ARG A 108 3.71 5.78 -6.87
CA ARG A 108 4.20 5.82 -5.50
C ARG A 108 3.40 4.83 -4.65
N GLU A 109 4.10 3.92 -4.00
CA GLU A 109 3.51 2.94 -3.11
C GLU A 109 3.69 3.34 -1.61
N ALA A 110 3.11 2.59 -0.67
CA ALA A 110 3.09 2.91 0.76
C ALA A 110 4.01 2.04 1.63
N GLY A 111 4.69 1.03 1.08
CA GLY A 111 5.57 0.09 1.81
C GLY A 111 4.86 -1.07 2.47
N THR A 112 3.60 -1.30 2.14
CA THR A 112 2.77 -2.34 2.76
C THR A 112 2.02 -3.16 1.73
N ARG A 113 1.77 -4.45 2.04
CA ARG A 113 0.98 -5.30 1.15
C ARG A 113 -0.50 -4.90 1.07
N PHE A 114 -0.99 -4.14 2.05
CA PHE A 114 -2.37 -3.65 2.07
C PHE A 114 -2.65 -2.62 0.98
N PHE A 115 -1.59 -1.98 0.47
CA PHE A 115 -1.70 -0.96 -0.55
C PHE A 115 -1.77 -1.63 -1.92
N GLU A 116 -2.94 -1.57 -2.54
CA GLU A 116 -3.39 -2.37 -3.67
C GLU A 116 -2.52 -2.22 -4.93
N TYR A 117 -1.69 -1.19 -5.04
CA TYR A 117 -0.83 -0.95 -6.20
C TYR A 117 0.21 -2.05 -6.45
N LEU A 118 0.66 -2.76 -5.41
CA LEU A 118 1.52 -3.94 -5.59
C LEU A 118 0.79 -5.01 -6.41
N HIS A 119 -0.47 -5.28 -6.07
CA HIS A 119 -1.29 -6.28 -6.73
C HIS A 119 -1.69 -5.86 -8.15
N CYS A 120 -1.96 -4.56 -8.37
CA CYS A 120 -2.15 -3.98 -9.71
C CYS A 120 -0.88 -4.18 -10.56
N CYS A 121 0.30 -3.86 -10.04
CA CYS A 121 1.57 -4.07 -10.73
C CYS A 121 1.75 -5.52 -11.19
N ALA A 122 1.55 -6.47 -10.28
CA ALA A 122 1.68 -7.89 -10.57
C ALA A 122 0.65 -8.38 -11.62
N ALA A 123 -0.60 -7.90 -11.54
CA ALA A 123 -1.64 -8.25 -12.50
C ALA A 123 -1.35 -7.68 -13.90
N ILE A 124 -0.84 -6.43 -13.97
CA ILE A 124 -0.40 -5.81 -15.23
C ILE A 124 0.79 -6.57 -15.82
N MET A 125 1.75 -6.98 -15.00
CA MET A 125 2.87 -7.83 -15.44
C MET A 125 2.39 -9.14 -16.07
N LYS A 126 1.43 -9.82 -15.44
CA LYS A 126 0.81 -11.05 -15.97
C LYS A 126 0.12 -10.79 -17.31
N ALA A 127 -0.63 -9.69 -17.42
CA ALA A 127 -1.29 -9.30 -18.66
C ALA A 127 -0.28 -8.99 -19.78
N CYS A 128 0.79 -8.26 -19.47
CA CYS A 128 1.88 -7.97 -20.40
C CYS A 128 2.56 -9.26 -20.89
N ALA A 129 2.91 -10.19 -19.98
CA ALA A 129 3.51 -11.48 -20.32
C ALA A 129 2.61 -12.28 -21.27
N ALA A 130 1.31 -12.39 -20.93
CA ALA A 130 0.32 -13.12 -21.75
C ALA A 130 0.15 -12.51 -23.15
N ALA A 131 0.30 -11.18 -23.28
CA ALA A 131 0.17 -10.45 -24.54
C ALA A 131 1.51 -10.28 -25.29
N GLY A 132 2.61 -10.82 -24.78
CA GLY A 132 3.96 -10.62 -25.34
C GLY A 132 4.40 -9.15 -25.34
N LYS A 133 3.95 -8.37 -24.33
CA LYS A 133 4.31 -6.96 -24.19
C LYS A 133 5.37 -6.76 -23.13
N ARG A 134 6.21 -5.75 -23.35
CA ARG A 134 7.23 -5.31 -22.39
C ARG A 134 6.61 -4.46 -21.29
N MET A 135 7.17 -4.51 -20.08
CA MET A 135 6.83 -3.61 -18.98
C MET A 135 8.08 -2.92 -18.45
N VAL A 136 8.01 -1.61 -18.30
CA VAL A 136 9.06 -0.77 -17.69
C VAL A 136 8.52 -0.15 -16.42
N VAL A 137 9.15 -0.44 -15.28
CA VAL A 137 8.84 0.18 -13.98
C VAL A 137 9.81 1.35 -13.76
N LEU A 138 9.28 2.55 -13.63
CA LEU A 138 10.03 3.71 -13.15
C LEU A 138 10.02 3.67 -11.62
N ASP A 139 11.10 3.15 -11.03
CA ASP A 139 11.09 2.85 -9.60
C ASP A 139 11.12 4.12 -8.74
N ARG A 140 10.53 4.02 -7.55
CA ARG A 140 10.44 5.08 -6.55
C ARG A 140 10.90 4.56 -5.20
N VAL A 141 11.39 5.47 -4.34
CA VAL A 141 11.83 5.12 -2.99
C VAL A 141 10.74 4.42 -2.19
N ALA A 142 11.12 3.42 -1.39
CA ALA A 142 10.22 2.84 -0.39
C ALA A 142 10.02 3.86 0.75
N PRO A 143 8.80 4.39 0.96
CA PRO A 143 8.62 5.58 1.80
C PRO A 143 8.90 5.33 3.29
N ILE A 144 8.73 4.11 3.75
CA ILE A 144 8.99 3.70 5.14
C ILE A 144 10.28 2.86 5.29
N GLY A 145 11.20 3.00 4.32
CA GLY A 145 12.47 2.28 4.28
C GLY A 145 12.36 0.84 3.77
N GLY A 146 13.51 0.28 3.41
CA GLY A 146 13.63 -1.06 2.81
C GLY A 146 14.21 -2.13 3.75
N VAL A 147 14.36 -1.86 5.07
CA VAL A 147 15.00 -2.77 6.02
C VAL A 147 13.98 -3.56 6.84
N ALA A 148 13.06 -2.87 7.53
CA ALA A 148 12.16 -3.50 8.47
C ALA A 148 11.04 -4.29 7.78
N VAL A 149 11.00 -5.60 8.02
CA VAL A 149 9.92 -6.51 7.62
C VAL A 149 9.07 -6.81 8.84
N GLU A 150 7.77 -6.50 8.78
CA GLU A 150 6.88 -6.65 9.93
C GLU A 150 5.58 -7.37 9.59
N GLY A 151 4.90 -7.84 10.63
CA GLY A 151 3.56 -8.37 10.60
C GLY A 151 3.44 -9.80 10.15
N THR A 152 2.28 -10.14 9.64
CA THR A 152 1.94 -11.47 9.13
C THR A 152 2.37 -11.64 7.68
N VAL A 153 2.57 -12.88 7.27
CA VAL A 153 2.97 -13.23 5.89
C VAL A 153 1.82 -13.98 5.23
N CYS A 154 1.48 -13.60 4.00
CA CYS A 154 0.43 -14.26 3.24
C CYS A 154 0.74 -15.75 3.01
N PRO A 155 -0.21 -16.66 3.28
CA PRO A 155 -0.06 -18.05 2.88
C PRO A 155 -0.13 -18.19 1.35
N PRO A 156 0.42 -19.28 0.78
CA PRO A 156 0.42 -19.52 -0.67
C PRO A 156 -0.99 -19.59 -1.31
N THR A 157 -2.01 -19.84 -0.48
CA THR A 157 -3.41 -19.94 -0.91
C THR A 157 -4.12 -18.58 -0.95
N MET A 158 -3.48 -17.53 -0.47
CA MET A 158 -4.07 -16.19 -0.45
C MET A 158 -3.78 -15.44 -1.75
N HIS A 159 -4.86 -15.10 -2.46
CA HIS A 159 -4.82 -14.32 -3.71
C HIS A 159 -5.86 -13.21 -3.61
N THR A 160 -5.49 -12.09 -2.99
CA THR A 160 -6.38 -10.95 -2.75
C THR A 160 -5.70 -9.63 -3.09
N ILE A 161 -6.48 -8.56 -3.28
CA ILE A 161 -5.92 -7.21 -3.55
C ILE A 161 -5.20 -6.58 -2.34
N VAL A 162 -5.27 -7.18 -1.16
CA VAL A 162 -4.55 -6.74 0.05
C VAL A 162 -3.53 -7.76 0.55
N GLY A 163 -3.31 -8.83 -0.20
CA GLY A 163 -2.33 -9.86 0.14
C GLY A 163 -2.23 -10.99 -0.88
N ASP A 164 -1.02 -11.19 -1.39
CA ASP A 164 -0.64 -12.26 -2.32
C ASP A 164 0.88 -12.44 -2.27
N TYR A 165 1.41 -13.34 -3.05
CA TYR A 165 2.85 -13.54 -3.31
C TYR A 165 3.70 -13.77 -2.06
N GLY A 166 3.11 -14.30 -0.99
CA GLY A 166 3.83 -14.55 0.26
C GLY A 166 4.42 -13.28 0.88
N LEU A 167 3.79 -12.14 0.68
CA LEU A 167 4.25 -10.85 1.20
C LEU A 167 4.02 -10.73 2.71
N ALA A 168 4.96 -10.09 3.39
CA ALA A 168 4.76 -9.60 4.76
C ALA A 168 3.91 -8.33 4.79
N SER A 169 3.30 -8.00 5.94
CA SER A 169 2.48 -6.79 6.09
C SER A 169 3.26 -5.53 5.74
N ARG A 170 4.46 -5.33 6.29
CA ARG A 170 5.45 -4.33 5.85
C ARG A 170 6.45 -5.03 4.95
N THR A 171 6.50 -4.63 3.68
CA THR A 171 7.20 -5.40 2.63
C THR A 171 8.70 -5.15 2.58
N ALA A 172 9.15 -3.96 2.95
CA ALA A 172 10.53 -3.52 2.84
C ALA A 172 11.12 -3.73 1.43
N MET A 173 10.36 -3.40 0.41
CA MET A 173 10.75 -3.38 -1.00
C MET A 173 10.26 -2.10 -1.66
N THR A 174 10.97 -1.63 -2.69
CA THR A 174 10.45 -0.67 -3.65
C THR A 174 9.51 -1.36 -4.64
N MET A 175 8.78 -0.59 -5.46
CA MET A 175 7.93 -1.16 -6.52
C MET A 175 8.74 -1.95 -7.53
N GLY A 176 9.93 -1.46 -7.91
CA GLY A 176 10.82 -2.15 -8.83
C GLY A 176 11.37 -3.46 -8.27
N GLU A 177 11.75 -3.48 -6.98
CA GLU A 177 12.16 -4.71 -6.28
C GLU A 177 11.01 -5.71 -6.18
N PHE A 178 9.79 -5.23 -5.88
CA PHE A 178 8.60 -6.06 -5.86
C PHE A 178 8.29 -6.68 -7.24
N ALA A 179 8.36 -5.88 -8.30
CA ALA A 179 8.15 -6.38 -9.67
C ALA A 179 9.15 -7.48 -10.03
N ARG A 180 10.44 -7.28 -9.71
CA ARG A 180 11.48 -8.31 -9.89
C ARG A 180 11.22 -9.56 -9.05
N TYR A 181 10.82 -9.37 -7.78
CA TYR A 181 10.49 -10.47 -6.88
C TYR A 181 9.35 -11.33 -7.43
N VAL A 182 8.24 -10.72 -7.85
CA VAL A 182 7.11 -11.46 -8.41
C VAL A 182 7.49 -12.13 -9.73
N ASN A 183 8.20 -11.43 -10.60
CA ASN A 183 8.63 -12.00 -11.89
C ASN A 183 9.53 -13.23 -11.71
N GLY A 184 10.47 -13.17 -10.77
CA GLY A 184 11.45 -14.25 -10.53
C GLY A 184 10.91 -15.37 -9.63
N GLU A 185 10.36 -15.06 -8.45
CA GLU A 185 9.93 -16.09 -7.49
C GLU A 185 8.64 -16.82 -7.91
N TYR A 186 7.80 -16.17 -8.72
CA TYR A 186 6.51 -16.73 -9.15
C TYR A 186 6.44 -17.01 -10.66
N GLY A 187 7.55 -16.81 -11.38
CA GLY A 187 7.70 -17.22 -12.76
C GLY A 187 6.71 -16.57 -13.72
N VAL A 188 6.41 -15.26 -13.54
CA VAL A 188 5.45 -14.55 -14.39
C VAL A 188 5.89 -14.48 -15.85
N GLY A 189 7.21 -14.43 -16.10
CA GLY A 189 7.76 -14.42 -17.46
C GLY A 189 7.53 -13.12 -18.22
N CYS A 190 7.31 -12.01 -17.50
CA CYS A 190 7.21 -10.70 -18.13
C CYS A 190 8.57 -10.20 -18.61
N ASP A 191 8.64 -9.65 -19.82
CA ASP A 191 9.79 -8.85 -20.29
C ASP A 191 9.80 -7.54 -19.48
N LEU A 192 10.51 -7.60 -18.33
CA LEU A 192 10.51 -6.56 -17.30
C LEU A 192 11.83 -5.80 -17.27
N THR A 193 11.77 -4.49 -17.40
CA THR A 193 12.87 -3.58 -17.09
C THR A 193 12.50 -2.69 -15.91
N VAL A 194 13.43 -2.44 -15.01
CA VAL A 194 13.30 -1.47 -13.92
C VAL A 194 14.32 -0.37 -14.12
N ILE A 195 13.87 0.90 -14.17
CA ILE A 195 14.76 2.06 -14.08
C ILE A 195 14.87 2.41 -12.59
N PRO A 196 16.03 2.11 -11.97
CA PRO A 196 16.16 2.19 -10.51
C PRO A 196 16.25 3.62 -10.00
N VAL A 197 15.96 3.80 -8.72
CA VAL A 197 16.21 5.05 -7.98
C VAL A 197 17.74 5.26 -7.84
N GLN A 198 18.19 6.48 -7.89
CA GLN A 198 19.58 6.84 -7.58
C GLN A 198 19.67 7.64 -6.29
N GLY A 199 20.72 7.39 -5.50
CA GLY A 199 21.02 8.12 -4.27
C GLY A 199 20.20 7.68 -3.03
N TRP A 200 19.28 6.75 -3.15
CA TRP A 200 18.54 6.18 -2.03
C TRP A 200 19.21 4.89 -1.52
N ARG A 201 19.23 4.71 -0.21
CA ARG A 201 19.67 3.49 0.48
C ARG A 201 18.53 2.94 1.33
N ARG A 202 18.55 1.64 1.57
CA ARG A 202 17.44 0.90 2.19
C ARG A 202 17.07 1.37 3.60
N GLU A 203 18.04 1.86 4.37
CA GLU A 203 17.80 2.40 5.72
C GLU A 203 17.13 3.78 5.73
N MET A 204 17.05 4.45 4.56
CA MET A 204 16.47 5.79 4.46
C MET A 204 14.95 5.73 4.40
N TYR A 205 14.34 6.58 5.21
CA TYR A 205 12.92 6.94 5.12
C TYR A 205 12.73 8.09 4.14
N PHE A 206 11.51 8.28 3.66
CA PHE A 206 11.19 9.29 2.65
C PHE A 206 11.62 10.71 3.02
N ASP A 207 11.41 11.13 4.28
CA ASP A 207 11.73 12.47 4.79
C ASP A 207 13.24 12.73 4.97
N GLN A 208 14.08 11.72 4.77
CA GLN A 208 15.54 11.87 4.68
C GLN A 208 16.01 12.19 3.25
N THR A 209 15.12 12.09 2.27
CA THR A 209 15.37 12.45 0.88
C THR A 209 14.98 13.90 0.60
N ASP A 210 15.42 14.44 -0.52
CA ASP A 210 15.03 15.77 -1.02
C ASP A 210 13.74 15.73 -1.87
N LEU A 211 13.05 14.59 -1.93
CA LEU A 211 11.85 14.41 -2.72
C LEU A 211 10.61 15.04 -2.05
N PRO A 212 9.70 15.65 -2.83
CA PRO A 212 8.47 16.20 -2.31
C PRO A 212 7.48 15.10 -1.93
N TRP A 213 6.82 15.23 -0.77
CA TRP A 213 5.73 14.35 -0.41
C TRP A 213 4.44 14.77 -1.11
N LEU A 214 3.96 13.97 -2.03
CA LEU A 214 2.61 14.05 -2.56
C LEU A 214 1.83 12.81 -2.12
N LEU A 215 0.52 12.96 -1.98
CA LEU A 215 -0.34 11.91 -1.43
C LEU A 215 -0.38 10.68 -2.36
N PRO A 216 0.09 9.50 -1.89
CA PRO A 216 -0.14 8.25 -2.63
C PRO A 216 -1.59 7.79 -2.54
N SER A 217 -2.30 8.26 -1.53
CA SER A 217 -3.72 8.03 -1.25
C SER A 217 -4.28 9.23 -0.47
N PRO A 218 -5.57 9.56 -0.62
CA PRO A 218 -6.21 10.66 0.13
C PRO A 218 -6.07 10.60 1.65
N SER A 219 -5.87 9.39 2.21
CA SER A 219 -5.71 9.18 3.66
C SER A 219 -4.27 9.08 4.14
N LEU A 220 -3.27 9.17 3.24
CA LEU A 220 -1.84 9.14 3.61
C LEU A 220 -1.25 10.56 3.50
N ASN A 221 -1.69 11.44 4.41
CA ASN A 221 -1.43 12.87 4.38
C ASN A 221 0.01 13.29 4.73
N GLY A 222 0.87 12.35 5.13
CA GLY A 222 2.27 12.60 5.46
C GLY A 222 3.05 11.32 5.71
N THR A 223 4.36 11.45 5.86
CA THR A 223 5.27 10.33 6.11
C THR A 223 4.97 9.59 7.42
N THR A 224 4.49 10.34 8.45
CA THR A 224 4.06 9.75 9.73
C THR A 224 2.82 8.89 9.56
N ALA A 225 1.77 9.39 8.89
CA ALA A 225 0.57 8.62 8.61
C ALA A 225 0.89 7.36 7.78
N ASN A 226 1.82 7.47 6.83
CA ASN A 226 2.26 6.33 6.01
C ASN A 226 3.01 5.28 6.83
N LEU A 227 3.87 5.67 7.77
CA LEU A 227 4.55 4.73 8.67
C LEU A 227 3.56 4.03 9.61
N LEU A 228 2.60 4.78 10.17
CA LEU A 228 1.56 4.23 11.03
C LEU A 228 0.59 3.31 10.27
N TYR A 229 0.27 3.64 9.02
CA TYR A 229 -0.57 2.83 8.15
C TYR A 229 -0.08 1.37 8.05
N ALA A 230 1.22 1.14 8.08
CA ALA A 230 1.81 -0.20 7.99
C ALA A 230 1.32 -1.16 9.10
N GLY A 231 0.85 -0.63 10.22
CA GLY A 231 0.21 -1.38 11.28
C GLY A 231 -1.28 -1.03 11.41
N MET A 232 -1.61 0.26 11.54
CA MET A 232 -2.96 0.72 11.87
C MET A 232 -4.01 0.43 10.79
N CYS A 233 -3.60 0.05 9.57
CA CYS A 233 -4.52 -0.43 8.54
C CYS A 233 -5.39 -1.61 9.01
N ILE A 234 -4.91 -2.42 9.97
CA ILE A 234 -5.72 -3.55 10.51
C ILE A 234 -7.03 -3.08 11.14
N PHE A 235 -7.10 -1.84 11.66
CA PHE A 235 -8.34 -1.27 12.20
C PHE A 235 -9.43 -1.07 11.15
N GLU A 236 -9.12 -1.07 9.86
CA GLU A 236 -10.15 -1.12 8.80
C GLU A 236 -11.02 -2.38 8.92
N GLY A 237 -10.45 -3.48 9.41
CA GLY A 237 -11.17 -4.73 9.68
C GLY A 237 -11.96 -4.74 11.00
N VAL A 238 -11.95 -3.64 11.79
CA VAL A 238 -12.70 -3.48 13.04
C VAL A 238 -13.83 -2.46 12.83
N ARG A 239 -15.05 -2.95 12.66
CA ARG A 239 -16.21 -2.10 12.32
C ARG A 239 -16.50 -1.00 13.35
N THR A 240 -16.25 -1.28 14.63
CA THR A 240 -16.65 -0.45 15.76
C THR A 240 -15.57 0.49 16.30
N VAL A 241 -14.38 0.49 15.70
CA VAL A 241 -13.26 1.37 16.07
C VAL A 241 -12.81 2.17 14.84
N SER A 242 -12.76 3.49 14.97
CA SER A 242 -12.26 4.38 13.92
C SER A 242 -10.74 4.36 13.87
N GLU A 243 -10.20 4.28 12.66
CA GLU A 243 -8.77 4.46 12.35
C GLU A 243 -8.44 5.91 11.98
N GLY A 244 -9.29 6.86 12.36
CA GLY A 244 -9.08 8.29 12.14
C GLY A 244 -9.40 8.80 10.74
N ARG A 245 -9.91 7.95 9.82
CA ARG A 245 -10.42 8.43 8.51
C ARG A 245 -11.55 9.43 8.74
N GLY A 246 -11.66 10.44 7.89
CA GLY A 246 -12.59 11.55 8.07
C GLY A 246 -12.11 12.61 9.08
N THR A 247 -10.88 12.49 9.59
CA THR A 247 -10.17 13.53 10.37
C THR A 247 -8.96 14.05 9.61
N SER A 248 -8.27 15.04 10.16
CA SER A 248 -6.98 15.52 9.62
C SER A 248 -5.81 14.56 9.87
N LYS A 249 -6.01 13.47 10.67
CA LYS A 249 -4.96 12.56 11.11
C LYS A 249 -5.37 11.08 10.97
N PRO A 250 -5.67 10.61 9.74
CA PRO A 250 -5.98 9.21 9.52
C PRO A 250 -4.79 8.34 9.91
N PHE A 251 -5.08 7.18 10.52
CA PHE A 251 -4.13 6.21 11.08
C PHE A 251 -3.28 6.70 12.25
N GLU A 252 -3.30 7.99 12.57
CA GLU A 252 -2.70 8.53 13.78
C GLU A 252 -3.67 8.50 14.97
N LEU A 253 -4.99 8.58 14.71
CA LEU A 253 -6.05 8.60 15.73
C LEU A 253 -6.82 7.29 15.70
N ILE A 254 -6.81 6.57 16.82
CA ILE A 254 -7.57 5.33 16.98
C ILE A 254 -8.54 5.48 18.15
N GLY A 255 -9.84 5.23 17.90
CA GLY A 255 -10.83 5.40 18.97
C GLY A 255 -12.27 5.14 18.55
N ALA A 256 -13.17 5.29 19.53
CA ALA A 256 -14.61 5.13 19.38
C ALA A 256 -15.38 5.97 20.43
N PRO A 257 -16.71 6.18 20.28
CA PRO A 257 -17.50 6.94 21.28
C PRO A 257 -17.53 6.32 22.66
N TRP A 258 -17.31 5.00 22.77
CA TRP A 258 -17.40 4.22 24.01
C TRP A 258 -16.05 3.96 24.67
N ILE A 259 -14.93 4.38 24.08
CA ILE A 259 -13.59 4.22 24.66
C ILE A 259 -13.31 5.31 25.68
N ASP A 260 -12.75 4.97 26.84
CA ASP A 260 -12.03 5.91 27.70
C ASP A 260 -10.58 6.09 27.18
N GLY A 261 -10.34 7.22 26.53
CA GLY A 261 -9.04 7.51 25.93
C GLY A 261 -7.90 7.66 26.94
N ARG A 262 -8.19 8.09 28.18
CA ARG A 262 -7.17 8.24 29.24
C ARG A 262 -6.71 6.86 29.72
N GLU A 263 -7.66 5.99 30.03
CA GLU A 263 -7.37 4.63 30.46
C GLU A 263 -6.64 3.85 29.36
N LEU A 264 -7.09 3.97 28.10
CA LEU A 264 -6.41 3.34 26.96
C LEU A 264 -4.98 3.83 26.82
N ALA A 265 -4.73 5.15 26.88
CA ALA A 265 -3.39 5.71 26.80
C ALA A 265 -2.50 5.22 27.95
N ALA A 266 -3.02 5.16 29.18
CA ALA A 266 -2.30 4.68 30.35
C ALA A 266 -1.88 3.20 30.18
N ARG A 267 -2.80 2.33 29.75
CA ARG A 267 -2.50 0.91 29.50
C ARG A 267 -1.49 0.70 28.39
N MET A 268 -1.62 1.45 27.28
CA MET A 268 -0.64 1.35 26.19
C MET A 268 0.74 1.87 26.60
N THR A 269 0.81 2.93 27.41
CA THR A 269 2.09 3.42 27.96
C THR A 269 2.72 2.38 28.88
N ALA A 270 1.92 1.71 29.71
CA ALA A 270 2.41 0.64 30.58
C ALA A 270 2.98 -0.59 29.86
N ARG A 271 2.61 -0.81 28.58
CA ARG A 271 3.21 -1.87 27.74
C ARG A 271 4.67 -1.58 27.37
N GLY A 272 5.15 -0.34 27.51
CA GLY A 272 6.56 0.02 27.29
C GLY A 272 7.03 -0.23 25.85
N LEU A 273 6.19 0.01 24.84
CA LEU A 273 6.55 -0.22 23.45
C LEU A 273 7.62 0.78 22.99
N PRO A 274 8.72 0.31 22.36
CA PRO A 274 9.82 1.18 22.00
C PRO A 274 9.44 2.15 20.90
N GLY A 275 9.93 3.38 20.98
CA GLY A 275 9.84 4.39 19.93
C GLY A 275 8.45 5.00 19.72
N VAL A 276 7.50 4.80 20.62
CA VAL A 276 6.12 5.29 20.49
C VAL A 276 5.53 5.74 21.83
N ASP A 277 4.77 6.83 21.80
CA ASP A 277 3.94 7.31 22.92
C ASP A 277 2.47 7.32 22.50
N PHE A 278 1.57 7.37 23.50
CA PHE A 278 0.13 7.39 23.32
C PHE A 278 -0.47 8.57 24.08
N ALA A 279 -1.01 9.55 23.36
CA ALA A 279 -1.72 10.68 23.97
C ALA A 279 -3.23 10.45 23.95
N PRO A 280 -3.95 10.65 25.08
CA PRO A 280 -5.40 10.59 25.05
C PRO A 280 -5.94 11.76 24.23
N VAL A 281 -6.94 11.48 23.38
CA VAL A 281 -7.52 12.48 22.47
C VAL A 281 -9.04 12.36 22.38
N TYR A 282 -9.66 13.49 22.00
CA TYR A 282 -11.03 13.55 21.50
C TYR A 282 -10.99 13.95 20.04
N PHE A 283 -11.81 13.29 19.21
CA PHE A 283 -11.94 13.66 17.81
C PHE A 283 -13.34 13.36 17.28
N LYS A 284 -13.70 13.99 16.18
CA LYS A 284 -14.99 13.82 15.54
C LYS A 284 -14.79 13.64 14.04
N PRO A 285 -14.92 12.41 13.53
CA PRO A 285 -14.79 12.15 12.10
C PRO A 285 -15.90 12.87 11.32
N ALA A 286 -15.55 13.47 10.17
CA ALA A 286 -16.53 14.07 9.25
C ALA A 286 -17.15 13.02 8.30
N SER A 287 -16.43 11.89 8.11
CA SER A 287 -16.84 10.78 7.25
C SER A 287 -16.30 9.45 7.80
N SER A 288 -16.63 8.32 7.17
CA SER A 288 -16.21 6.97 7.59
C SER A 288 -16.85 6.54 8.93
N LYS A 289 -16.18 5.69 9.70
CA LYS A 289 -16.69 5.15 10.96
C LYS A 289 -16.94 6.26 11.96
N HIS A 290 -18.08 6.18 12.66
CA HIS A 290 -18.52 7.16 13.66
C HIS A 290 -18.62 8.61 13.15
N ALA A 291 -18.91 8.81 11.87
CA ALA A 291 -19.08 10.14 11.28
C ALA A 291 -20.09 10.97 12.10
N GLY A 292 -19.71 12.20 12.45
CA GLY A 292 -20.55 13.12 13.24
C GLY A 292 -20.64 12.83 14.74
N GLN A 293 -20.03 11.76 15.25
CA GLN A 293 -19.98 11.42 16.68
C GLN A 293 -18.66 11.84 17.30
N VAL A 294 -18.68 12.20 18.58
CA VAL A 294 -17.46 12.45 19.35
C VAL A 294 -16.88 11.11 19.78
N CYS A 295 -15.66 10.82 19.33
CA CYS A 295 -14.87 9.67 19.74
C CYS A 295 -13.83 10.08 20.79
N GLN A 296 -13.47 9.14 21.65
CA GLN A 296 -12.31 9.18 22.50
C GLN A 296 -11.35 8.05 22.11
N GLY A 297 -10.09 8.25 22.38
CA GLY A 297 -9.09 7.23 22.06
C GLY A 297 -7.67 7.75 22.25
N VAL A 298 -6.76 7.27 21.42
CA VAL A 298 -5.36 7.68 21.46
C VAL A 298 -4.89 8.26 20.15
N GLN A 299 -4.00 9.26 20.25
CA GLN A 299 -3.10 9.61 19.17
C GLN A 299 -1.81 8.83 19.36
N VAL A 300 -1.38 8.13 18.32
CA VAL A 300 -0.12 7.37 18.27
C VAL A 300 0.99 8.30 17.81
N LEU A 301 2.00 8.49 18.65
CA LEU A 301 3.10 9.44 18.46
C LEU A 301 4.42 8.69 18.30
N VAL A 302 4.92 8.58 17.08
CA VAL A 302 6.25 7.97 16.83
C VAL A 302 7.34 8.92 17.31
N ARG A 303 8.17 8.47 18.23
CA ARG A 303 9.32 9.20 18.80
C ARG A 303 10.64 8.79 18.17
N ASP A 304 10.79 7.48 17.98
CA ASP A 304 11.95 6.89 17.33
C ASP A 304 11.47 5.85 16.32
N ARG A 305 11.53 6.18 15.05
CA ARG A 305 11.07 5.30 13.97
C ARG A 305 11.96 4.11 13.71
N GLN A 306 13.22 4.11 14.23
CA GLN A 306 14.11 2.96 14.13
C GLN A 306 13.73 1.87 15.14
N ALA A 307 13.25 2.29 16.32
CA ALA A 307 12.77 1.40 17.36
C ALA A 307 11.27 1.03 17.19
N TYR A 308 10.50 1.84 16.49
CA TYR A 308 9.07 1.68 16.32
C TYR A 308 8.70 0.47 15.45
N ALA A 309 7.88 -0.44 15.98
CA ALA A 309 7.33 -1.58 15.28
C ALA A 309 5.85 -1.35 14.99
N SER A 310 5.52 -0.94 13.75
CA SER A 310 4.19 -0.53 13.31
C SER A 310 3.12 -1.61 13.56
N PHE A 311 3.37 -2.82 13.07
CA PHE A 311 2.40 -3.91 13.16
C PHE A 311 2.21 -4.37 14.61
N ARG A 312 3.32 -4.50 15.38
CA ARG A 312 3.25 -4.90 16.78
C ARG A 312 2.46 -3.88 17.61
N THR A 313 2.72 -2.60 17.41
CA THR A 313 1.98 -1.53 18.09
C THR A 313 0.49 -1.60 17.80
N ALA A 314 0.11 -1.79 16.54
CA ALA A 314 -1.29 -1.83 16.14
C ALA A 314 -2.04 -3.03 16.70
N ILE A 315 -1.45 -4.24 16.63
CA ILE A 315 -2.12 -5.44 17.11
C ILE A 315 -2.25 -5.43 18.64
N LEU A 316 -1.26 -4.92 19.38
CA LEU A 316 -1.33 -4.79 20.84
C LEU A 316 -2.27 -3.67 21.29
N LEU A 317 -2.43 -2.61 20.50
CA LEU A 317 -3.47 -1.60 20.72
C LEU A 317 -4.86 -2.22 20.55
N LEU A 318 -5.05 -3.06 19.54
CA LEU A 318 -6.30 -3.79 19.34
C LEU A 318 -6.57 -4.79 20.48
N ASP A 319 -5.55 -5.54 20.95
CA ASP A 319 -5.67 -6.40 22.13
C ASP A 319 -6.12 -5.61 23.35
N THR A 320 -5.48 -4.46 23.62
CA THR A 320 -5.83 -3.62 24.78
C THR A 320 -7.27 -3.13 24.70
N ILE A 321 -7.74 -2.72 23.53
CA ILE A 321 -9.15 -2.30 23.35
C ILE A 321 -10.10 -3.50 23.55
N ARG A 322 -9.75 -4.70 23.07
CA ARG A 322 -10.54 -5.91 23.27
C ARG A 322 -10.61 -6.33 24.75
N GLU A 323 -9.49 -6.22 25.47
CA GLU A 323 -9.42 -6.51 26.91
C GLU A 323 -10.30 -5.53 27.73
N MET A 324 -10.30 -4.24 27.34
CA MET A 324 -11.11 -3.22 28.01
C MET A 324 -12.61 -3.31 27.70
N TYR A 325 -12.94 -3.69 26.46
CA TYR A 325 -14.32 -3.60 25.94
C TYR A 325 -14.69 -4.81 25.08
N PRO A 326 -14.66 -6.04 25.60
CA PRO A 326 -14.87 -7.25 24.80
C PRO A 326 -16.23 -7.26 24.07
N GLU A 327 -17.28 -6.70 24.67
CA GLU A 327 -18.65 -6.67 24.12
C GLU A 327 -18.85 -5.58 23.03
N GLN A 328 -17.89 -4.67 22.87
CA GLN A 328 -18.00 -3.55 21.91
C GLN A 328 -17.30 -3.85 20.58
N ILE A 329 -16.47 -4.86 20.54
CA ILE A 329 -15.72 -5.19 19.32
C ILE A 329 -16.59 -5.96 18.34
N ALA A 330 -16.69 -5.41 17.13
CA ALA A 330 -17.30 -6.11 15.99
C ALA A 330 -16.36 -6.05 14.77
N TRP A 331 -16.19 -7.20 14.15
CA TRP A 331 -15.38 -7.31 12.94
C TRP A 331 -16.14 -6.82 11.70
N GLU A 332 -15.42 -6.24 10.76
CA GLU A 332 -15.97 -5.91 9.45
C GLU A 332 -16.19 -7.21 8.65
N ASP A 333 -17.38 -7.31 8.05
CA ASP A 333 -17.74 -8.47 7.22
C ASP A 333 -17.04 -8.38 5.86
N ASN A 334 -16.52 -9.50 5.39
CA ASN A 334 -15.92 -9.64 4.07
C ASN A 334 -16.76 -10.50 3.12
N SER A 335 -17.93 -10.97 3.55
CA SER A 335 -18.79 -11.88 2.76
C SER A 335 -19.32 -11.24 1.48
N ALA A 336 -19.50 -9.90 1.48
CA ALA A 336 -19.86 -9.12 0.30
C ALA A 336 -18.62 -8.59 -0.45
N GLY A 337 -17.42 -8.98 -0.02
CA GLY A 337 -16.16 -8.47 -0.53
C GLY A 337 -15.94 -8.82 -2.00
N HIS A 338 -15.93 -7.79 -2.82
CA HIS A 338 -15.60 -7.86 -4.23
C HIS A 338 -14.09 -7.87 -4.42
N ASP A 339 -13.46 -8.99 -4.07
CA ASP A 339 -12.05 -9.16 -4.41
C ASP A 339 -11.95 -9.76 -5.81
N VAL A 340 -11.51 -8.94 -6.74
CA VAL A 340 -11.36 -9.31 -8.16
C VAL A 340 -10.41 -10.51 -8.35
N LEU A 341 -9.51 -10.72 -7.38
CA LEU A 341 -8.54 -11.83 -7.42
C LEU A 341 -9.07 -13.11 -6.77
N GLN A 342 -10.17 -13.05 -6.01
CA GLN A 342 -10.79 -14.24 -5.41
C GLN A 342 -11.94 -14.75 -6.28
N PRO A 343 -11.95 -16.05 -6.63
CA PRO A 343 -13.13 -16.66 -7.21
C PRO A 343 -14.34 -16.52 -6.26
N PRO A 344 -15.53 -16.14 -6.74
CA PRO A 344 -16.73 -15.95 -5.90
C PRO A 344 -17.13 -17.14 -5.05
N SER A 345 -16.63 -18.34 -5.39
CA SER A 345 -17.02 -19.62 -4.78
C SER A 345 -16.28 -19.99 -3.49
N GLN A 346 -15.21 -19.29 -3.11
CA GLN A 346 -14.47 -19.60 -1.89
C GLN A 346 -13.86 -18.31 -1.28
N PRO A 347 -14.57 -17.59 -0.40
CA PRO A 347 -13.92 -16.59 0.42
C PRO A 347 -12.95 -17.30 1.38
N LEU A 348 -11.64 -17.09 1.20
CA LEU A 348 -10.61 -17.61 2.12
C LEU A 348 -10.86 -17.11 3.55
N PHE A 349 -11.38 -15.88 3.66
CA PHE A 349 -11.69 -15.23 4.92
C PHE A 349 -13.07 -14.56 4.89
N THR A 350 -13.89 -14.84 5.91
CA THR A 350 -15.23 -14.25 6.08
C THR A 350 -15.18 -12.89 6.77
N ARG A 351 -14.10 -12.60 7.51
CA ARG A 351 -13.89 -11.31 8.19
C ARG A 351 -12.82 -10.51 7.46
N TYR A 352 -13.03 -9.21 7.30
CA TYR A 352 -12.05 -8.36 6.62
C TYR A 352 -10.73 -8.28 7.39
N LEU A 353 -10.79 -8.32 8.74
CA LEU A 353 -9.57 -8.36 9.57
C LEU A 353 -8.73 -9.61 9.29
N ASP A 354 -9.35 -10.80 9.13
CA ASP A 354 -8.62 -12.04 8.81
C ASP A 354 -7.87 -11.92 7.48
N LYS A 355 -8.49 -11.25 6.52
CA LYS A 355 -7.88 -10.95 5.23
C LYS A 355 -6.69 -9.97 5.38
N LEU A 356 -6.83 -8.92 6.21
CA LEU A 356 -5.73 -8.00 6.52
C LEU A 356 -4.61 -8.68 7.30
N LEU A 357 -4.95 -9.58 8.22
CA LEU A 357 -3.96 -10.36 8.97
C LEU A 357 -3.39 -11.54 8.17
N ALA A 358 -4.03 -11.95 7.06
CA ALA A 358 -3.73 -13.18 6.33
C ALA A 358 -3.77 -14.44 7.25
N ASP A 359 -4.58 -14.37 8.31
CA ASP A 359 -4.71 -15.36 9.37
C ASP A 359 -6.02 -15.16 10.13
N ALA A 360 -6.73 -16.25 10.46
CA ALA A 360 -7.99 -16.20 11.19
C ALA A 360 -7.89 -16.57 12.68
N ASP A 361 -6.71 -17.01 13.15
CA ASP A 361 -6.54 -17.47 14.53
C ASP A 361 -6.70 -16.34 15.55
N TYR A 362 -6.35 -15.12 15.17
CA TYR A 362 -6.52 -13.94 16.04
C TYR A 362 -8.00 -13.61 16.29
N THR A 363 -8.81 -13.54 15.26
CA THR A 363 -10.23 -13.17 15.40
C THR A 363 -11.08 -14.31 15.99
N SER A 364 -10.63 -15.57 15.83
CA SER A 364 -11.25 -16.74 16.44
C SER A 364 -10.81 -16.98 17.91
N GLY A 365 -9.86 -16.19 18.41
CA GLY A 365 -9.39 -16.27 19.79
C GLY A 365 -8.41 -17.41 20.06
N VAL A 366 -7.83 -18.02 19.02
CA VAL A 366 -6.81 -19.09 19.16
C VAL A 366 -5.47 -18.50 19.61
N VAL A 367 -5.15 -17.28 19.14
CA VAL A 367 -3.96 -16.53 19.56
C VAL A 367 -4.31 -15.08 19.87
N ASP A 368 -3.52 -14.45 20.74
CA ASP A 368 -3.47 -13.00 20.95
C ASP A 368 -2.50 -12.33 19.95
N GLY A 369 -2.28 -11.04 20.08
CA GLY A 369 -1.40 -10.29 19.19
C GLY A 369 0.05 -10.73 19.21
N GLU A 370 0.61 -11.05 20.39
CA GLU A 370 1.98 -11.57 20.49
C GLU A 370 2.09 -13.00 19.95
N GLY A 371 1.09 -13.83 20.19
CA GLY A 371 0.99 -15.18 19.63
C GLY A 371 0.92 -15.15 18.11
N LEU A 372 0.15 -14.23 17.51
CA LEU A 372 0.11 -14.02 16.07
C LEU A 372 1.46 -13.62 15.49
N ILE A 373 2.16 -12.68 16.14
CA ILE A 373 3.50 -12.25 15.74
C ILE A 373 4.48 -13.41 15.78
N ALA A 374 4.46 -14.20 16.86
CA ALA A 374 5.33 -15.36 17.04
C ALA A 374 5.04 -16.44 15.97
N LYS A 375 3.77 -16.74 15.71
CA LYS A 375 3.33 -17.70 14.69
C LYS A 375 3.96 -17.41 13.32
N HIS A 376 4.01 -16.14 12.92
CA HIS A 376 4.54 -15.73 11.63
C HIS A 376 6.07 -15.46 11.59
N ALA A 377 6.82 -15.68 12.69
CA ALA A 377 8.24 -15.34 12.74
C ALA A 377 9.09 -16.08 11.71
N ALA A 378 8.92 -17.40 11.57
CA ALA A 378 9.65 -18.21 10.59
C ALA A 378 9.28 -17.81 9.13
N ALA A 379 8.01 -17.52 8.87
CA ALA A 379 7.56 -17.07 7.56
C ALA A 379 8.16 -15.71 7.19
N ARG A 380 8.26 -14.76 8.14
CA ARG A 380 8.96 -13.46 7.93
C ARG A 380 10.44 -13.64 7.61
N GLN A 381 11.14 -14.52 8.34
CA GLN A 381 12.55 -14.80 8.05
C GLN A 381 12.73 -15.40 6.65
N ASN A 382 11.87 -16.33 6.26
CA ASN A 382 11.89 -16.91 4.92
C ASN A 382 11.61 -15.85 3.83
N TYR A 383 10.59 -15.02 4.03
CA TYR A 383 10.28 -13.91 3.12
C TYR A 383 11.47 -12.97 2.97
N THR A 384 12.12 -12.57 4.08
CA THR A 384 13.30 -11.69 4.08
C THR A 384 14.45 -12.27 3.24
N ARG A 385 14.71 -13.58 3.35
CA ARG A 385 15.74 -14.26 2.53
C ARG A 385 15.36 -14.31 1.05
N ARG A 386 14.09 -14.58 0.74
CA ARG A 386 13.62 -14.67 -0.65
C ARG A 386 13.69 -13.32 -1.35
N LYS A 387 13.17 -12.26 -0.72
CA LYS A 387 13.17 -10.92 -1.33
C LYS A 387 14.57 -10.34 -1.54
N ALA A 388 15.53 -10.71 -0.68
CA ALA A 388 16.90 -10.18 -0.75
C ALA A 388 17.60 -10.48 -2.08
N LYS A 389 17.22 -11.54 -2.79
CA LYS A 389 17.75 -11.86 -4.14
C LYS A 389 17.36 -10.81 -5.20
N TYR A 390 16.38 -10.00 -4.93
CA TYR A 390 15.78 -9.05 -5.87
C TYR A 390 16.05 -7.60 -5.50
N HIS A 391 16.86 -7.37 -4.45
CA HIS A 391 17.27 -6.03 -4.07
C HIS A 391 18.02 -5.32 -5.21
N LEU A 392 17.74 -4.04 -5.35
CA LEU A 392 18.38 -3.11 -6.27
C LEU A 392 19.27 -2.11 -5.54
N TYR A 393 19.11 -2.01 -4.24
CA TYR A 393 19.74 -0.98 -3.39
C TYR A 393 20.43 -1.64 -2.18
N ASP A 394 21.50 -1.00 -1.73
CA ASP A 394 22.25 -1.36 -0.52
C ASP A 394 21.58 -0.84 0.76
#